data_b3002e61342dcffd96ffb4007299d90c
#
_entry.id   b3002e61342dcffd96ffb4007299d90c
#
_cell.length_a   1.000
_cell.length_b   1.000
_cell.length_c   1.000
_cell.angle_alpha   90.00
_cell.angle_beta   90.00
_cell.angle_gamma   90.00
#
_symmetry.space_group_name_H-M   'P 1'
#
loop_
_entity.id
_entity.type
_entity.pdbx_description
1 polymer ?
#
loop_
_entity_poly.entity_id
_entity_poly.type
_entity_poly.pdbx_seq_one_letter_code
_entity_poly.pdbx_strand_id
1 'polypeptide(L)'
;MTLHNTEISGSTLFLPRPEVLPLKDLPIVARLPVSASPQQLANAIALAATSVGGACLQLLDEGIAPGLDALRQLGARLAKAIEQAQPAPGWPLVLLLESNTGKALGNYATDWGRRPCNLVVIDEVRERHAHFINLGKPHQQIVPVAFYGVH
;
A
#
# COMPACT_ATOMS: atom_id res chain seq x y z
N MET A 1 -16.79 -1.82 -19.90
CA MET A 1 -15.95 -1.65 -18.70
C MET A 1 -16.47 -0.49 -17.88
N THR A 2 -16.65 -0.71 -16.60
CA THR A 2 -17.11 0.33 -15.70
C THR A 2 -15.92 1.00 -15.04
N LEU A 3 -15.84 2.31 -15.14
CA LEU A 3 -14.83 3.09 -14.45
C LEU A 3 -15.45 3.66 -13.17
N HIS A 4 -14.74 3.49 -12.10
CA HIS A 4 -15.15 4.04 -10.80
C HIS A 4 -14.02 4.90 -10.28
N ASN A 5 -14.28 6.20 -10.16
CA ASN A 5 -13.29 7.16 -9.71
C ASN A 5 -13.63 7.61 -8.30
N THR A 6 -12.67 7.47 -7.39
CA THR A 6 -12.79 7.94 -6.02
C THR A 6 -11.56 8.75 -5.69
N GLU A 7 -11.76 9.97 -5.23
CA GLU A 7 -10.67 10.79 -4.74
C GLU A 7 -10.60 10.67 -3.22
N ILE A 8 -9.40 10.44 -2.73
CA ILE A 8 -9.16 10.26 -1.31
C ILE A 8 -8.15 11.30 -0.85
N SER A 9 -8.49 12.02 0.21
CA SER A 9 -7.53 12.87 0.88
C SER A 9 -7.18 12.24 2.22
N GLY A 10 -5.91 11.84 2.38
CA GLY A 10 -5.45 11.22 3.61
C GLY A 10 -4.60 12.19 4.40
N SER A 11 -5.02 12.51 5.62
CA SER A 11 -4.21 13.33 6.52
C SER A 11 -3.02 12.54 7.08
N THR A 12 -3.07 11.22 6.99
CA THR A 12 -2.06 10.32 7.53
C THR A 12 -1.31 9.57 6.45
N LEU A 13 -1.37 10.06 5.23
CA LEU A 13 -0.65 9.49 4.11
C LEU A 13 0.85 9.37 4.42
N PHE A 14 1.41 8.19 4.20
CA PHE A 14 2.84 7.98 4.30
C PHE A 14 3.44 8.06 2.90
N LEU A 15 4.20 9.10 2.64
CA LEU A 15 4.77 9.38 1.31
C LEU A 15 6.16 9.99 1.50
N PRO A 16 7.17 9.16 1.81
CA PRO A 16 8.51 9.67 2.07
C PRO A 16 9.20 10.25 0.83
N ARG A 17 8.78 9.81 -0.36
CA ARG A 17 9.35 10.31 -1.61
C ARG A 17 8.24 10.75 -2.56
N PRO A 18 7.78 12.00 -2.43
CA PRO A 18 6.69 12.50 -3.28
C PRO A 18 6.99 12.43 -4.77
N GLU A 19 8.25 12.46 -5.15
CA GLU A 19 8.67 12.39 -6.56
C GLU A 19 8.35 11.05 -7.22
N VAL A 20 7.99 10.02 -6.46
CA VAL A 20 7.57 8.75 -7.03
C VAL A 20 6.23 8.87 -7.76
N LEU A 21 5.41 9.84 -7.37
CA LEU A 21 4.12 10.08 -8.01
C LEU A 21 4.26 10.97 -9.26
N PRO A 22 3.40 10.84 -10.25
CA PRO A 22 2.23 9.98 -10.31
C PRO A 22 2.56 8.53 -10.64
N LEU A 23 1.66 7.63 -10.23
CA LEU A 23 1.74 6.22 -10.59
C LEU A 23 0.45 5.83 -11.29
N LYS A 24 0.56 5.13 -12.41
CA LYS A 24 -0.60 4.78 -13.23
C LYS A 24 -0.69 3.28 -13.43
N ASP A 25 -1.92 2.80 -13.49
CA ASP A 25 -2.23 1.42 -13.85
C ASP A 25 -1.56 0.39 -12.93
N LEU A 26 -1.48 0.71 -11.65
CA LEU A 26 -0.93 -0.22 -10.68
C LEU A 26 -1.94 -1.33 -10.40
N PRO A 27 -1.57 -2.60 -10.59
CA PRO A 27 -2.47 -3.68 -10.25
C PRO A 27 -2.58 -3.84 -8.74
N ILE A 28 -3.80 -4.10 -8.25
CA ILE A 28 -4.02 -4.49 -6.87
C ILE A 28 -3.86 -6.01 -6.84
N VAL A 29 -2.68 -6.49 -6.50
CA VAL A 29 -2.32 -7.89 -6.68
C VAL A 29 -2.92 -8.81 -5.62
N ALA A 30 -3.25 -8.27 -4.46
CA ALA A 30 -3.83 -9.08 -3.40
C ALA A 30 -4.55 -8.21 -2.39
N ARG A 31 -5.55 -8.82 -1.73
CA ARG A 31 -6.22 -8.26 -0.57
C ARG A 31 -6.07 -9.25 0.57
N LEU A 32 -5.42 -8.84 1.64
CA LEU A 32 -5.11 -9.69 2.77
C LEU A 32 -5.59 -9.03 4.06
N PRO A 33 -5.96 -9.83 5.05
CA PRO A 33 -6.27 -9.26 6.37
C PRO A 33 -5.01 -8.70 7.02
N VAL A 34 -5.17 -7.73 7.92
CA VAL A 34 -4.03 -7.15 8.66
C VAL A 34 -3.32 -8.22 9.51
N SER A 35 -3.99 -9.31 9.82
CA SER A 35 -3.40 -10.44 10.55
C SER A 35 -2.72 -11.48 9.65
N ALA A 36 -2.58 -11.20 8.35
CA ALA A 36 -1.99 -12.14 7.40
C ALA A 36 -0.64 -12.68 7.91
N SER A 37 -0.41 -13.97 7.69
CA SER A 37 0.81 -14.63 8.13
C SER A 37 2.03 -14.11 7.35
N PRO A 38 3.25 -14.32 7.89
CA PRO A 38 4.46 -13.97 7.14
C PRO A 38 4.50 -14.63 5.76
N GLN A 39 4.04 -15.87 5.65
CA GLN A 39 4.04 -16.57 4.35
C GLN A 39 3.06 -15.95 3.36
N GLN A 40 1.86 -15.57 3.82
CA GLN A 40 0.88 -14.91 2.95
C GLN A 40 1.42 -13.59 2.44
N LEU A 41 2.04 -12.79 3.30
CA LEU A 41 2.63 -11.52 2.91
C LEU A 41 3.81 -11.72 1.96
N ALA A 42 4.67 -12.70 2.24
CA ALA A 42 5.81 -13.00 1.37
C ALA A 42 5.34 -13.40 -0.03
N ASN A 43 4.31 -14.23 -0.12
CA ASN A 43 3.76 -14.65 -1.41
C ASN A 43 3.17 -13.47 -2.18
N ALA A 44 2.43 -12.60 -1.49
CA ALA A 44 1.80 -11.43 -2.12
C ALA A 44 2.85 -10.43 -2.61
N ILE A 45 3.86 -10.17 -1.81
CA ILE A 45 4.94 -9.23 -2.19
C ILE A 45 5.77 -9.82 -3.33
N ALA A 46 6.05 -11.12 -3.32
CA ALA A 46 6.77 -11.76 -4.43
C ALA A 46 5.98 -11.65 -5.73
N LEU A 47 4.67 -11.84 -5.67
CA LEU A 47 3.81 -11.65 -6.84
C LEU A 47 3.81 -10.18 -7.30
N ALA A 48 3.71 -9.25 -6.35
CA ALA A 48 3.74 -7.83 -6.65
C ALA A 48 5.04 -7.43 -7.36
N ALA A 49 6.16 -7.99 -6.93
CA ALA A 49 7.48 -7.66 -7.49
C ALA A 49 7.63 -8.06 -8.97
N THR A 50 6.74 -8.91 -9.49
CA THR A 50 6.74 -9.24 -10.92
C THR A 50 6.16 -8.13 -11.79
N SER A 51 5.50 -7.15 -11.19
CA SER A 51 4.91 -6.02 -11.92
C SER A 51 5.94 -4.91 -12.07
N VAL A 52 6.34 -4.63 -13.30
CA VAL A 52 7.50 -3.76 -13.59
C VAL A 52 7.32 -2.34 -13.08
N GLY A 53 6.13 -1.76 -13.23
CA GLY A 53 5.88 -0.38 -12.85
C GLY A 53 5.52 -0.15 -11.40
N GLY A 54 5.49 -1.21 -10.60
CA GLY A 54 5.01 -1.15 -9.23
C GLY A 54 3.73 -1.95 -9.06
N ALA A 55 3.27 -2.06 -7.84
CA ALA A 55 2.05 -2.79 -7.54
C ALA A 55 1.42 -2.28 -6.25
N CYS A 56 0.18 -2.68 -6.04
CA CYS A 56 -0.60 -2.30 -4.88
C CYS A 56 -1.03 -3.54 -4.11
N LEU A 57 -0.97 -3.45 -2.80
CA LEU A 57 -1.44 -4.48 -1.89
C LEU A 57 -2.45 -3.84 -0.95
N GLN A 58 -3.62 -4.45 -0.81
CA GLN A 58 -4.65 -3.92 0.08
C GLN A 58 -4.75 -4.78 1.33
N LEU A 59 -4.74 -4.12 2.49
CA LEU A 59 -4.85 -4.75 3.79
C LEU A 59 -6.20 -4.39 4.39
N LEU A 60 -6.93 -5.41 4.81
CA LEU A 60 -8.31 -5.27 5.26
C LEU A 60 -8.39 -5.43 6.78
N ASP A 61 -9.14 -4.54 7.43
CA ASP A 61 -9.44 -4.66 8.84
C ASP A 61 -10.39 -5.84 9.09
N GLU A 62 -10.25 -6.44 10.26
CA GLU A 62 -11.04 -7.60 10.64
C GLU A 62 -12.05 -7.22 11.73
N GLY A 63 -12.93 -6.28 11.40
CA GLY A 63 -13.98 -5.80 12.31
C GLY A 63 -13.61 -4.59 13.14
N ILE A 64 -12.38 -4.50 13.61
CA ILE A 64 -11.87 -3.33 14.34
C ILE A 64 -10.53 -2.89 13.76
N ALA A 65 -10.22 -1.61 13.93
CA ALA A 65 -8.94 -1.07 13.48
C ALA A 65 -7.80 -1.68 14.31
N PRO A 66 -6.65 -2.01 13.67
CA PRO A 66 -5.52 -2.59 14.40
C PRO A 66 -4.90 -1.58 15.37
N GLY A 67 -4.47 -2.06 16.52
CA GLY A 67 -3.73 -1.25 17.49
C GLY A 67 -2.25 -1.15 17.10
N LEU A 68 -1.49 -0.39 17.90
CA LEU A 68 -0.08 -0.15 17.60
C LEU A 68 0.76 -1.42 17.59
N ASP A 69 0.50 -2.36 18.49
CA ASP A 69 1.22 -3.63 18.50
C ASP A 69 0.98 -4.44 17.22
N ALA A 70 -0.28 -4.50 16.80
CA ALA A 70 -0.62 -5.21 15.56
C ALA A 70 0.04 -4.54 14.36
N LEU A 71 0.07 -3.21 14.32
CA LEU A 71 0.73 -2.48 13.24
C LEU A 71 2.24 -2.68 13.25
N ARG A 72 2.86 -2.73 14.42
CA ARG A 72 4.29 -2.99 14.55
C ARG A 72 4.64 -4.36 14.01
N GLN A 73 3.87 -5.37 14.39
CA GLN A 73 4.07 -6.73 13.90
C GLN A 73 3.83 -6.84 12.40
N LEU A 74 2.78 -6.20 11.89
CA LEU A 74 2.51 -6.19 10.46
C LEU A 74 3.63 -5.49 9.70
N GLY A 75 4.10 -4.36 10.21
CA GLY A 75 5.22 -3.64 9.60
C GLY A 75 6.48 -4.50 9.52
N ALA A 76 6.79 -5.24 10.59
CA ALA A 76 7.95 -6.14 10.60
C ALA A 76 7.81 -7.26 9.57
N ARG A 77 6.60 -7.84 9.45
CA ARG A 77 6.35 -8.88 8.45
C ARG A 77 6.45 -8.35 7.03
N LEU A 78 5.93 -7.14 6.79
CA LEU A 78 6.03 -6.49 5.49
C LEU A 78 7.48 -6.19 5.13
N ALA A 79 8.24 -5.64 6.07
CA ALA A 79 9.65 -5.34 5.85
C ALA A 79 10.44 -6.59 5.46
N LYS A 80 10.20 -7.69 6.16
CA LYS A 80 10.88 -8.95 5.86
C LYS A 80 10.46 -9.49 4.49
N ALA A 81 9.18 -9.39 4.15
CA ALA A 81 8.69 -9.85 2.85
C ALA A 81 9.30 -9.03 1.71
N ILE A 82 9.40 -7.73 1.86
CA ILE A 82 10.02 -6.85 0.86
C ILE A 82 11.50 -7.19 0.71
N GLU A 83 12.20 -7.37 1.82
CA GLU A 83 13.61 -7.74 1.80
C GLU A 83 13.83 -9.06 1.08
N GLN A 84 13.00 -10.06 1.33
CA GLN A 84 13.09 -11.36 0.66
C GLN A 84 12.78 -11.30 -0.82
N ALA A 85 11.86 -10.43 -1.24
CA ALA A 85 11.49 -10.31 -2.65
C ALA A 85 12.54 -9.61 -3.49
N GLN A 86 13.40 -8.80 -2.87
CA GLN A 86 14.47 -8.05 -3.54
C GLN A 86 13.98 -7.32 -4.79
N PRO A 87 13.01 -6.39 -4.64
CA PRO A 87 12.49 -5.68 -5.80
C PRO A 87 13.58 -4.83 -6.45
N ALA A 88 13.37 -4.48 -7.73
CA ALA A 88 14.29 -3.62 -8.45
C ALA A 88 14.45 -2.27 -7.74
N PRO A 89 15.64 -1.64 -7.82
CA PRO A 89 15.83 -0.33 -7.22
C PRO A 89 14.79 0.68 -7.72
N GLY A 90 14.21 1.44 -6.81
CA GLY A 90 13.19 2.42 -7.15
C GLY A 90 11.80 1.86 -7.38
N TRP A 91 11.60 0.55 -7.31
CA TRP A 91 10.30 -0.07 -7.53
C TRP A 91 9.32 0.35 -6.43
N PRO A 92 8.16 0.94 -6.79
CA PRO A 92 7.23 1.41 -5.79
C PRO A 92 6.24 0.33 -5.36
N LEU A 93 5.99 0.25 -4.07
CA LEU A 93 4.92 -0.56 -3.50
C LEU A 93 3.90 0.36 -2.85
N VAL A 94 2.63 0.21 -3.21
CA VAL A 94 1.54 0.96 -2.62
C VAL A 94 0.74 0.05 -1.71
N LEU A 95 0.55 0.49 -0.47
CA LEU A 95 -0.31 -0.20 0.48
C LEU A 95 -1.59 0.60 0.67
N LEU A 96 -2.72 -0.08 0.62
CA LEU A 96 -4.03 0.53 0.88
C LEU A 96 -4.53 -0.02 2.22
N LEU A 97 -4.96 0.88 3.10
CA LEU A 97 -5.48 0.54 4.42
C LEU A 97 -6.89 1.07 4.58
N GLU A 98 -7.70 0.40 5.37
CA GLU A 98 -9.09 0.83 5.62
C GLU A 98 -9.20 1.85 6.75
N SER A 99 -8.35 1.76 7.76
CA SER A 99 -8.39 2.66 8.90
C SER A 99 -7.29 3.71 8.82
N ASN A 100 -7.35 4.69 9.72
CA ASN A 100 -6.42 5.82 9.76
C ASN A 100 -5.11 5.42 10.45
N THR A 101 -4.34 4.53 9.80
CA THR A 101 -3.13 3.93 10.40
C THR A 101 -1.93 3.95 9.44
N GLY A 102 -2.05 4.66 8.32
CA GLY A 102 -1.04 4.60 7.25
C GLY A 102 0.33 5.09 7.67
N LYS A 103 0.39 6.19 8.40
CA LYS A 103 1.66 6.78 8.82
C LYS A 103 2.39 5.86 9.80
N ALA A 104 1.66 5.30 10.75
CA ALA A 104 2.25 4.38 11.72
C ALA A 104 2.77 3.11 11.03
N LEU A 105 1.96 2.51 10.18
CA LEU A 105 2.40 1.31 9.45
C LEU A 105 3.60 1.60 8.55
N GLY A 106 3.58 2.73 7.83
CA GLY A 106 4.69 3.11 6.98
C GLY A 106 6.00 3.25 7.75
N ASN A 107 5.95 3.87 8.91
CA ASN A 107 7.11 4.01 9.76
C ASN A 107 7.63 2.65 10.26
N TYR A 108 6.75 1.77 10.68
CA TYR A 108 7.16 0.43 11.13
C TYR A 108 7.72 -0.42 9.99
N ALA A 109 7.11 -0.37 8.82
CA ALA A 109 7.54 -1.17 7.68
C ALA A 109 8.89 -0.71 7.12
N THR A 110 9.19 0.59 7.21
CA THR A 110 10.45 1.16 6.69
C THR A 110 11.48 1.42 7.76
N ASP A 111 11.22 1.01 9.00
CA ASP A 111 12.06 1.32 10.16
C ASP A 111 12.35 2.82 10.22
N TRP A 112 11.27 3.59 10.25
CA TRP A 112 11.32 5.06 10.31
C TRP A 112 12.09 5.70 9.16
N GLY A 113 11.95 5.10 7.97
CA GLY A 113 12.58 5.61 6.76
C GLY A 113 14.02 5.14 6.52
N ARG A 114 14.53 4.26 7.36
CA ARG A 114 15.92 3.78 7.22
C ARG A 114 16.09 2.72 6.15
N ARG A 115 15.02 2.02 5.79
CA ARG A 115 15.08 0.97 4.77
C ARG A 115 14.95 1.57 3.37
N PRO A 116 15.77 1.13 2.41
CA PRO A 116 15.73 1.68 1.05
C PRO A 116 14.59 1.07 0.23
N CYS A 117 13.36 1.51 0.47
CA CYS A 117 12.22 1.07 -0.32
C CYS A 117 11.30 2.25 -0.63
N ASN A 118 10.66 2.20 -1.80
CA ASN A 118 9.68 3.21 -2.20
C ASN A 118 8.29 2.75 -1.77
N LEU A 119 8.00 2.92 -0.51
CA LEU A 119 6.72 2.53 0.06
C LEU A 119 5.80 3.75 0.12
N VAL A 120 4.61 3.60 -0.42
CA VAL A 120 3.54 4.60 -0.32
C VAL A 120 2.38 3.94 0.41
N VAL A 121 1.89 4.55 1.47
CA VAL A 121 0.75 4.02 2.22
C VAL A 121 -0.39 5.02 2.16
N ILE A 122 -1.55 4.56 1.72
CA ILE A 122 -2.76 5.37 1.63
C ILE A 122 -3.80 4.70 2.51
N ASP A 123 -4.29 5.43 3.49
CA ASP A 123 -5.28 4.89 4.42
C ASP A 123 -6.68 5.42 4.13
N GLU A 124 -7.64 4.94 4.91
CA GLU A 124 -9.05 5.29 4.78
C GLU A 124 -9.65 4.88 3.43
N VAL A 125 -9.12 3.81 2.83
CA VAL A 125 -9.59 3.26 1.56
C VAL A 125 -10.62 2.18 1.84
N ARG A 126 -11.84 2.37 1.35
CA ARG A 126 -12.94 1.41 1.58
C ARG A 126 -13.31 0.62 0.33
N GLU A 127 -12.79 0.99 -0.83
CA GLU A 127 -13.02 0.24 -2.06
C GLU A 127 -12.34 -1.13 -1.97
N ARG A 128 -13.08 -2.21 -2.19
CA ARG A 128 -12.58 -3.58 -2.05
C ARG A 128 -12.63 -4.40 -3.34
N HIS A 129 -13.09 -3.82 -4.44
CA HIS A 129 -13.39 -4.58 -5.65
C HIS A 129 -12.60 -4.14 -6.88
N ALA A 130 -11.90 -3.03 -6.81
CA ALA A 130 -11.11 -2.55 -7.93
C ALA A 130 -9.92 -3.45 -8.20
N HIS A 131 -9.52 -3.52 -9.47
CA HIS A 131 -8.35 -4.30 -9.88
C HIS A 131 -7.11 -3.43 -10.09
N PHE A 132 -7.31 -2.13 -10.34
CA PHE A 132 -6.22 -1.21 -10.64
C PHE A 132 -6.43 0.11 -9.92
N ILE A 133 -5.33 0.82 -9.73
CA ILE A 133 -5.34 2.12 -9.07
C ILE A 133 -4.40 3.07 -9.80
N ASN A 134 -4.82 4.33 -9.91
CA ASN A 134 -3.98 5.43 -10.35
C ASN A 134 -3.78 6.40 -9.20
N LEU A 135 -2.56 6.84 -9.00
CA LEU A 135 -2.22 7.87 -8.02
C LEU A 135 -1.69 9.10 -8.75
N GLY A 136 -2.35 10.23 -8.56
CA GLY A 136 -1.90 11.50 -9.13
C GLY A 136 -0.81 12.15 -8.30
N LYS A 137 -0.35 13.33 -8.74
CA LYS A 137 0.64 14.10 -7.98
C LYS A 137 0.02 14.63 -6.70
N PRO A 138 0.77 14.64 -5.59
CA PRO A 138 0.25 15.18 -4.34
C PRO A 138 0.04 16.70 -4.44
N HIS A 139 -1.01 17.17 -3.79
CA HIS A 139 -1.33 18.58 -3.72
C HIS A 139 -1.82 18.90 -2.32
N GLN A 140 -1.01 19.60 -1.52
CA GLN A 140 -1.32 19.94 -0.13
C GLN A 140 -1.74 18.71 0.70
N GLN A 141 -0.96 17.66 0.68
CA GLN A 141 -1.21 16.40 1.41
C GLN A 141 -2.41 15.60 0.87
N ILE A 142 -2.94 16.00 -0.27
CA ILE A 142 -4.00 15.24 -0.95
C ILE A 142 -3.37 14.54 -2.14
N VAL A 143 -3.62 13.23 -2.24
CA VAL A 143 -3.21 12.44 -3.40
C VAL A 143 -4.47 11.99 -4.11
N PRO A 144 -4.70 12.44 -5.35
CA PRO A 144 -5.83 11.94 -6.11
C PRO A 144 -5.69 10.46 -6.37
N VAL A 145 -6.72 9.69 -6.03
CA VAL A 145 -6.73 8.24 -6.20
C VAL A 145 -7.92 7.85 -7.05
N ALA A 146 -7.67 7.15 -8.13
CA ALA A 146 -8.71 6.64 -9.00
C ALA A 146 -8.65 5.11 -9.02
N PHE A 147 -9.80 4.48 -8.78
CA PHE A 147 -9.93 3.02 -8.83
C PHE A 147 -10.70 2.64 -10.10
N TYR A 148 -10.29 1.56 -10.74
CA TYR A 148 -11.00 1.07 -11.92
C TYR A 148 -10.87 -0.45 -12.05
N GLY A 149 -11.60 -1.02 -13.03
CA GLY A 149 -11.71 -2.46 -13.15
C GLY A 149 -12.55 -3.05 -12.04
N VAL A 150 -13.68 -2.40 -11.71
CA VAL A 150 -14.57 -2.84 -10.63
C VAL A 150 -15.58 -3.84 -11.19
N HIS A 151 -15.79 -4.92 -10.45
CA HIS A 151 -16.81 -5.94 -10.76
C HIS A 151 -17.94 -5.94 -9.76
#